data_7e7d8b38a641556dee898373b452e18c
#
_entry.id   7e7d8b38a641556dee898373b452e18c
#
_cell.length_a   1.000
_cell.length_b   1.000
_cell.length_c   1.000
_cell.angle_alpha   90.00
_cell.angle_beta   90.00
_cell.angle_gamma   90.00
#
_symmetry.space_group_name_H-M   'P 1'
#
loop_
_entity.id
_entity.type
_entity.pdbx_description
1 polymer ?
#
loop_
_entity_poly.entity_id
_entity_poly.type
_entity_poly.pdbx_seq_one_letter_code
_entity_poly.pdbx_strand_id
1 'polypeptide(L)'
;MNWKKKLATYASLTVLATFIIHIINKLIYFMSTIDNLLGRKEGLYYEWRFGKIFYTKEGTGKPILLIHDLSACSSEYEWNRIVSDLSKKNTVYTLDLLGCGKSDKPNFTYTNFLYVQLVTDFINNVIGEKADVIVTGNSCSFVLMACHNNDEIIDRILLINPPSISSISVSYTHLTLPTSDL
;
A
#
# COMPACT_ATOMS: atom_id res chain seq x y z
N MET A 1 -18.75 46.09 -28.95
CA MET A 1 -19.08 45.31 -27.73
C MET A 1 -18.05 45.64 -26.66
N ASN A 2 -18.48 46.16 -25.50
CA ASN A 2 -17.61 46.75 -24.48
C ASN A 2 -16.70 45.64 -23.88
N TRP A 3 -15.39 45.88 -23.82
CA TRP A 3 -14.41 44.91 -23.34
C TRP A 3 -14.72 44.38 -21.91
N LYS A 4 -15.32 45.23 -21.05
CA LYS A 4 -15.83 44.86 -19.72
C LYS A 4 -16.90 43.79 -19.79
N LYS A 5 -17.81 43.83 -20.77
CA LYS A 5 -18.84 42.80 -20.99
C LYS A 5 -18.22 41.47 -21.42
N LYS A 6 -17.20 41.51 -22.33
CA LYS A 6 -16.48 40.29 -22.70
C LYS A 6 -15.74 39.65 -21.53
N LEU A 7 -15.08 40.44 -20.70
CA LEU A 7 -14.38 39.97 -19.51
C LEU A 7 -15.35 39.30 -18.51
N ALA A 8 -16.49 39.97 -18.26
CA ALA A 8 -17.54 39.39 -17.38
C ALA A 8 -18.10 38.07 -17.94
N THR A 9 -18.32 37.98 -19.24
CA THR A 9 -18.76 36.75 -19.90
C THR A 9 -17.74 35.64 -19.76
N TYR A 10 -16.44 35.90 -19.99
CA TYR A 10 -15.39 34.87 -19.80
C TYR A 10 -15.27 34.46 -18.33
N ALA A 11 -15.34 35.40 -17.40
CA ALA A 11 -15.33 35.08 -15.96
C ALA A 11 -16.51 34.20 -15.53
N SER A 12 -17.71 34.49 -16.03
CA SER A 12 -18.89 33.66 -15.73
C SER A 12 -18.80 32.27 -16.35
N LEU A 13 -18.23 32.15 -17.58
CA LEU A 13 -18.02 30.85 -18.21
C LEU A 13 -16.98 29.99 -17.46
N THR A 14 -15.89 30.61 -16.98
CA THR A 14 -14.90 29.89 -16.16
C THR A 14 -15.48 29.42 -14.85
N VAL A 15 -16.25 30.24 -14.14
CA VAL A 15 -16.94 29.83 -12.91
C VAL A 15 -17.92 28.69 -13.17
N LEU A 16 -18.70 28.76 -14.25
CA LEU A 16 -19.61 27.68 -14.62
C LEU A 16 -18.86 26.39 -14.95
N ALA A 17 -17.77 26.46 -15.71
CA ALA A 17 -16.96 25.30 -16.05
C ALA A 17 -16.35 24.64 -14.82
N THR A 18 -15.77 25.42 -13.89
CA THR A 18 -15.21 24.88 -12.64
C THR A 18 -16.29 24.25 -11.76
N PHE A 19 -17.48 24.82 -11.72
CA PHE A 19 -18.61 24.25 -10.98
C PHE A 19 -19.08 22.90 -11.57
N ILE A 20 -19.16 22.82 -12.91
CA ILE A 20 -19.49 21.56 -13.60
C ILE A 20 -18.44 20.49 -13.32
N ILE A 21 -17.14 20.83 -13.42
CA ILE A 21 -16.04 19.90 -13.10
C ILE A 21 -16.14 19.41 -11.65
N HIS A 22 -16.45 20.31 -10.72
CA HIS A 22 -16.62 19.93 -9.31
C HIS A 22 -17.77 18.93 -9.10
N ILE A 23 -18.90 19.15 -9.76
CA ILE A 23 -20.05 18.21 -9.70
C ILE A 23 -19.66 16.86 -10.31
N ILE A 24 -19.02 16.86 -11.48
CA ILE A 24 -18.57 15.61 -12.14
C ILE A 24 -17.62 14.83 -11.23
N ASN A 25 -16.61 15.51 -10.65
CA ASN A 25 -15.68 14.87 -9.74
C ASN A 25 -16.38 14.28 -8.49
N LYS A 26 -17.35 15.01 -7.93
CA LYS A 26 -18.16 14.51 -6.80
C LYS A 26 -18.99 13.28 -7.17
N LEU A 27 -19.56 13.29 -8.37
CA LEU A 27 -20.36 12.18 -8.89
C LEU A 27 -19.48 10.95 -9.15
N ILE A 28 -18.31 11.12 -9.77
CA ILE A 28 -17.32 10.04 -9.99
C ILE A 28 -16.90 9.44 -8.65
N TYR A 29 -16.55 10.29 -7.67
CA TYR A 29 -16.18 9.83 -6.34
C TYR A 29 -17.31 9.04 -5.68
N PHE A 30 -18.55 9.55 -5.72
CA PHE A 30 -19.71 8.86 -5.18
C PHE A 30 -19.93 7.51 -5.85
N MET A 31 -19.91 7.46 -7.19
CA MET A 31 -20.09 6.20 -7.93
C MET A 31 -18.97 5.18 -7.65
N SER A 32 -17.74 5.63 -7.54
CA SER A 32 -16.61 4.74 -7.24
C SER A 32 -16.63 4.17 -5.82
N THR A 33 -17.35 4.80 -4.90
CA THR A 33 -17.47 4.35 -3.50
C THR A 33 -18.75 3.56 -3.20
N ILE A 34 -19.71 3.49 -4.14
CA ILE A 34 -20.99 2.78 -3.94
C ILE A 34 -20.76 1.31 -3.56
N ASP A 35 -19.84 0.63 -4.24
CA ASP A 35 -19.61 -0.80 -4.00
C ASP A 35 -18.84 -1.08 -2.70
N ASN A 36 -18.18 -0.09 -2.12
CA ASN A 36 -17.42 -0.18 -0.86
C ASN A 36 -16.68 -1.54 -0.72
N LEU A 37 -15.96 -1.94 -1.77
CA LEU A 37 -15.32 -3.26 -1.84
C LEU A 37 -14.38 -3.51 -0.66
N LEU A 38 -13.66 -2.49 -0.23
CA LEU A 38 -12.78 -2.57 0.94
C LEU A 38 -13.58 -2.69 2.25
N GLY A 39 -14.77 -2.09 2.33
CA GLY A 39 -15.61 -2.14 3.53
C GLY A 39 -16.29 -3.49 3.79
N ARG A 40 -16.45 -4.32 2.75
CA ARG A 40 -17.18 -5.60 2.84
C ARG A 40 -16.39 -6.69 3.57
N LYS A 41 -15.06 -6.64 3.55
CA LYS A 41 -14.23 -7.67 4.19
C LYS A 41 -14.02 -7.32 5.67
N GLU A 42 -14.43 -8.22 6.54
CA GLU A 42 -14.10 -8.17 7.96
C GLU A 42 -12.63 -8.58 8.15
N GLY A 43 -11.97 -8.02 9.14
CA GLY A 43 -10.58 -8.33 9.43
C GLY A 43 -10.18 -7.85 10.82
N LEU A 44 -8.91 -7.96 11.10
CA LEU A 44 -8.30 -7.66 12.38
C LEU A 44 -7.41 -6.42 12.26
N TYR A 45 -7.07 -5.84 13.41
CA TYR A 45 -6.14 -4.72 13.47
C TYR A 45 -4.97 -5.08 14.39
N TYR A 46 -3.76 -4.87 13.89
CA TYR A 46 -2.54 -4.92 14.66
C TYR A 46 -2.18 -3.50 15.10
N GLU A 47 -2.17 -3.26 16.43
CA GLU A 47 -1.75 -1.99 17.02
C GLU A 47 -0.23 -1.87 16.92
N TRP A 48 0.22 -1.25 15.84
CA TRP A 48 1.65 -1.02 15.60
C TRP A 48 2.05 0.38 16.06
N ARG A 49 3.35 0.58 16.36
CA ARG A 49 3.87 1.84 16.92
C ARG A 49 3.54 3.11 16.11
N PHE A 50 3.30 2.98 14.80
CA PHE A 50 3.02 4.11 13.91
C PHE A 50 1.57 4.15 13.41
N GLY A 51 0.70 3.29 13.88
CA GLY A 51 -0.71 3.25 13.52
C GLY A 51 -1.27 1.84 13.45
N LYS A 52 -2.57 1.75 13.28
CA LYS A 52 -3.28 0.47 13.17
C LYS A 52 -3.08 -0.12 11.78
N ILE A 53 -2.69 -1.36 11.74
CA ILE A 53 -2.47 -2.13 10.51
C ILE A 53 -3.63 -3.12 10.36
N PHE A 54 -4.40 -2.94 9.30
CA PHE A 54 -5.46 -3.87 8.96
C PHE A 54 -4.87 -5.13 8.35
N TYR A 55 -5.37 -6.29 8.77
CA TYR A 55 -5.00 -7.57 8.20
C TYR A 55 -6.14 -8.58 8.26
N THR A 56 -6.06 -9.62 7.44
CA THR A 56 -6.95 -10.77 7.53
C THR A 56 -6.16 -12.04 7.83
N LYS A 57 -6.83 -13.02 8.43
CA LYS A 57 -6.26 -14.34 8.71
C LYS A 57 -7.28 -15.39 8.31
N GLU A 58 -6.92 -16.27 7.40
CA GLU A 58 -7.81 -17.32 6.89
C GLU A 58 -7.08 -18.67 6.83
N GLY A 59 -7.81 -19.76 7.11
CA GLY A 59 -7.30 -21.13 7.04
C GLY A 59 -6.46 -21.57 8.22
N THR A 60 -5.86 -22.76 8.09
CA THR A 60 -4.99 -23.38 9.10
C THR A 60 -3.85 -24.12 8.42
N GLY A 61 -2.66 -24.10 9.00
CA GLY A 61 -1.46 -24.73 8.48
C GLY A 61 -0.27 -23.79 8.50
N LYS A 62 0.74 -24.03 7.62
CA LYS A 62 1.93 -23.20 7.56
C LYS A 62 1.58 -21.74 7.21
N PRO A 63 2.16 -20.74 7.90
CA PRO A 63 1.83 -19.35 7.66
C PRO A 63 2.36 -18.87 6.30
N ILE A 64 1.50 -18.15 5.58
CA ILE A 64 1.82 -17.42 4.36
C ILE A 64 1.39 -15.98 4.54
N LEU A 65 2.31 -15.04 4.31
CA LEU A 65 2.05 -13.62 4.33
C LEU A 65 1.98 -13.07 2.89
N LEU A 66 0.86 -12.44 2.54
CA LEU A 66 0.64 -11.81 1.25
C LEU A 66 0.75 -10.29 1.40
N ILE A 67 1.68 -9.69 0.65
CA ILE A 67 1.97 -8.26 0.69
C ILE A 67 1.67 -7.65 -0.68
N HIS A 68 0.70 -6.73 -0.72
CA HIS A 68 0.30 -6.01 -1.93
C HIS A 68 1.38 -5.03 -2.43
N ASP A 69 1.25 -4.53 -3.65
CA ASP A 69 2.16 -3.52 -4.20
C ASP A 69 2.11 -2.21 -3.39
N LEU A 70 3.24 -1.52 -3.30
CA LEU A 70 3.32 -0.21 -2.66
C LEU A 70 2.87 0.88 -3.63
N SER A 71 1.56 1.00 -3.80
CA SER A 71 0.94 2.06 -4.58
C SER A 71 -0.27 2.64 -3.83
N ALA A 72 -0.66 3.87 -4.19
CA ALA A 72 -1.76 4.58 -3.51
C ALA A 72 -3.12 3.88 -3.64
N CYS A 73 -3.29 3.02 -4.64
CA CYS A 73 -4.54 2.31 -4.91
C CYS A 73 -4.51 0.84 -4.48
N SER A 74 -3.37 0.38 -3.96
CA SER A 74 -3.18 -1.02 -3.57
C SER A 74 -3.72 -1.31 -2.17
N SER A 75 -4.15 -2.54 -1.98
CA SER A 75 -4.65 -3.06 -0.70
C SER A 75 -4.62 -4.60 -0.69
N GLU A 76 -4.97 -5.19 0.45
CA GLU A 76 -5.14 -6.64 0.58
C GLU A 76 -6.11 -7.23 -0.45
N TYR A 77 -6.97 -6.42 -1.04
CA TYR A 77 -7.93 -6.83 -2.06
C TYR A 77 -7.28 -7.43 -3.31
N GLU A 78 -6.02 -7.11 -3.60
CA GLU A 78 -5.26 -7.71 -4.70
C GLU A 78 -5.23 -9.25 -4.61
N TRP A 79 -5.27 -9.79 -3.40
CA TRP A 79 -5.16 -11.21 -3.09
C TRP A 79 -6.50 -11.95 -3.05
N ASN A 80 -7.62 -11.23 -3.17
CA ASN A 80 -8.97 -11.77 -2.94
C ASN A 80 -9.28 -13.07 -3.73
N ARG A 81 -8.69 -13.21 -4.93
CA ARG A 81 -8.95 -14.38 -5.79
C ARG A 81 -8.19 -15.63 -5.38
N ILE A 82 -7.05 -15.50 -4.70
CA ILE A 82 -6.17 -16.63 -4.38
C ILE A 82 -6.20 -17.04 -2.91
N VAL A 83 -6.65 -16.15 -2.03
CA VAL A 83 -6.71 -16.42 -0.58
C VAL A 83 -7.50 -17.67 -0.28
N SER A 84 -8.68 -17.85 -0.88
CA SER A 84 -9.55 -19.01 -0.65
C SER A 84 -8.92 -20.35 -1.05
N ASP A 85 -8.04 -20.36 -2.05
CA ASP A 85 -7.35 -21.58 -2.48
C ASP A 85 -6.13 -21.87 -1.61
N LEU A 86 -5.37 -20.85 -1.26
CA LEU A 86 -4.20 -20.97 -0.38
C LEU A 86 -4.61 -21.38 1.05
N SER A 87 -5.72 -20.84 1.55
CA SER A 87 -6.21 -21.09 2.92
C SER A 87 -6.70 -22.52 3.15
N LYS A 88 -6.89 -23.32 2.10
CA LYS A 88 -7.26 -24.74 2.23
C LYS A 88 -6.18 -25.59 2.92
N LYS A 89 -4.92 -25.18 2.84
CA LYS A 89 -3.77 -25.93 3.39
C LYS A 89 -2.80 -25.09 4.21
N ASN A 90 -3.02 -23.78 4.28
CA ASN A 90 -2.13 -22.82 4.92
C ASN A 90 -2.93 -21.85 5.80
N THR A 91 -2.24 -21.23 6.73
CA THR A 91 -2.75 -20.04 7.42
C THR A 91 -2.31 -18.83 6.59
N VAL A 92 -3.25 -18.19 5.90
CA VAL A 92 -2.97 -17.07 5.00
C VAL A 92 -3.24 -15.76 5.72
N TYR A 93 -2.23 -14.91 5.78
CA TYR A 93 -2.31 -13.54 6.26
C TYR A 93 -2.24 -12.59 5.08
N THR A 94 -3.18 -11.65 4.98
CA THR A 94 -3.07 -10.51 4.08
C THR A 94 -3.03 -9.25 4.92
N LEU A 95 -2.21 -8.27 4.58
CA LEU A 95 -2.17 -7.02 5.33
C LEU A 95 -2.27 -5.83 4.38
N ASP A 96 -2.90 -4.76 4.84
CA ASP A 96 -2.79 -3.44 4.24
C ASP A 96 -1.57 -2.75 4.81
N LEU A 97 -0.63 -2.34 3.94
CA LEU A 97 0.53 -1.57 4.36
C LEU A 97 0.10 -0.24 4.97
N LEU A 98 0.88 0.28 5.92
CA LEU A 98 0.63 1.60 6.49
C LEU A 98 0.53 2.65 5.37
N GLY A 99 -0.50 3.48 5.39
CA GLY A 99 -0.81 4.41 4.31
C GLY A 99 -1.73 3.87 3.22
N CYS A 100 -2.01 2.57 3.19
CA CYS A 100 -2.82 1.90 2.16
C CYS A 100 -4.10 1.30 2.76
N GLY A 101 -5.05 0.97 1.89
CA GLY A 101 -6.27 0.24 2.23
C GLY A 101 -7.00 0.77 3.45
N LYS A 102 -7.26 -0.10 4.41
CA LYS A 102 -7.91 0.17 5.70
C LYS A 102 -6.93 0.49 6.83
N SER A 103 -5.62 0.37 6.60
CA SER A 103 -4.61 0.76 7.58
C SER A 103 -4.58 2.27 7.78
N ASP A 104 -4.08 2.70 8.93
CA ASP A 104 -3.92 4.12 9.24
C ASP A 104 -3.01 4.83 8.23
N LYS A 105 -3.27 6.13 8.06
CA LYS A 105 -2.57 7.00 7.10
C LYS A 105 -1.97 8.21 7.81
N PRO A 106 -1.02 8.00 8.73
CA PRO A 106 -0.41 9.11 9.46
C PRO A 106 0.37 10.03 8.52
N ASN A 107 0.39 11.31 8.86
CA ASN A 107 1.05 12.33 8.05
C ASN A 107 2.55 12.43 8.38
N PHE A 108 3.34 11.54 7.81
CA PHE A 108 4.80 11.57 7.85
C PHE A 108 5.41 10.95 6.57
N THR A 109 6.75 10.98 6.45
CA THR A 109 7.42 10.41 5.29
C THR A 109 7.47 8.88 5.39
N TYR A 110 6.89 8.20 4.42
CA TYR A 110 6.96 6.75 4.28
C TYR A 110 8.27 6.36 3.60
N THR A 111 9.04 5.50 4.25
CA THR A 111 10.34 5.03 3.74
C THR A 111 10.34 3.51 3.62
N ASN A 112 11.21 2.96 2.77
CA ASN A 112 11.37 1.50 2.69
C ASN A 112 11.75 0.91 4.06
N PHE A 113 12.55 1.62 4.86
CA PHE A 113 12.96 1.18 6.18
C PHE A 113 11.78 1.04 7.15
N LEU A 114 10.79 1.92 7.04
CA LEU A 114 9.53 1.82 7.79
C LEU A 114 8.79 0.51 7.47
N TYR A 115 8.71 0.16 6.20
CA TYR A 115 8.03 -1.08 5.78
C TYR A 115 8.84 -2.34 6.11
N VAL A 116 10.17 -2.29 6.08
CA VAL A 116 11.04 -3.35 6.61
C VAL A 116 10.68 -3.64 8.07
N GLN A 117 10.58 -2.59 8.89
CA GLN A 117 10.21 -2.74 10.30
C GLN A 117 8.78 -3.26 10.46
N LEU A 118 7.83 -2.76 9.67
CA LEU A 118 6.45 -3.23 9.72
C LEU A 118 6.35 -4.73 9.45
N VAL A 119 6.99 -5.21 8.38
CA VAL A 119 6.96 -6.64 8.00
C VAL A 119 7.62 -7.49 9.09
N THR A 120 8.78 -7.05 9.58
CA THR A 120 9.51 -7.75 10.66
C THR A 120 8.68 -7.82 11.93
N ASP A 121 8.12 -6.70 12.38
CA ASP A 121 7.29 -6.63 13.59
C ASP A 121 5.98 -7.44 13.42
N PHE A 122 5.39 -7.43 12.23
CA PHE A 122 4.17 -8.18 11.94
C PHE A 122 4.42 -9.70 12.00
N ILE A 123 5.49 -10.18 11.37
CA ILE A 123 5.83 -11.60 11.43
C ILE A 123 6.12 -12.02 12.88
N ASN A 124 6.91 -11.25 13.62
CA ASN A 124 7.28 -11.59 14.99
C ASN A 124 6.10 -11.54 15.99
N ASN A 125 5.24 -10.51 15.87
CA ASN A 125 4.23 -10.23 16.90
C ASN A 125 2.84 -10.80 16.57
N VAL A 126 2.51 -10.97 15.28
CA VAL A 126 1.19 -11.44 14.83
C VAL A 126 1.24 -12.87 14.35
N ILE A 127 2.23 -13.24 13.57
CA ILE A 127 2.40 -14.61 13.05
C ILE A 127 3.10 -15.48 14.10
N GLY A 128 4.20 -15.00 14.68
CA GLY A 128 4.92 -15.65 15.77
C GLY A 128 5.85 -16.80 15.35
N GLU A 129 5.97 -17.07 14.06
CA GLU A 129 6.83 -18.12 13.49
C GLU A 129 7.29 -17.73 12.08
N LYS A 130 8.28 -18.46 11.52
CA LYS A 130 8.73 -18.25 10.14
C LYS A 130 7.57 -18.39 9.15
N ALA A 131 7.44 -17.43 8.25
CA ALA A 131 6.39 -17.41 7.24
C ALA A 131 6.96 -17.48 5.81
N ASP A 132 6.21 -18.12 4.93
CA ASP A 132 6.40 -17.89 3.49
C ASP A 132 5.84 -16.52 3.13
N VAL A 133 6.54 -15.76 2.30
CA VAL A 133 6.08 -14.42 1.89
C VAL A 133 5.87 -14.38 0.39
N ILE A 134 4.69 -13.93 -0.03
CA ILE A 134 4.37 -13.62 -1.40
C ILE A 134 4.17 -12.12 -1.51
N VAL A 135 4.92 -11.48 -2.37
CA VAL A 135 4.94 -10.02 -2.47
C VAL A 135 4.95 -9.57 -3.93
N THR A 136 4.28 -8.44 -4.21
CA THR A 136 4.16 -7.89 -5.56
C THR A 136 4.74 -6.50 -5.68
N GLY A 137 5.22 -6.17 -6.89
CA GLY A 137 5.61 -4.83 -7.32
C GLY A 137 6.74 -4.22 -6.51
N ASN A 138 6.59 -2.95 -6.15
CA ASN A 138 7.58 -2.16 -5.42
C ASN A 138 7.82 -2.68 -3.99
N SER A 139 6.85 -3.39 -3.43
CA SER A 139 6.99 -4.02 -2.10
C SER A 139 8.07 -5.10 -2.05
N CYS A 140 8.45 -5.67 -3.18
CA CYS A 140 9.53 -6.64 -3.26
C CYS A 140 10.85 -6.13 -2.67
N SER A 141 11.15 -4.84 -2.85
CA SER A 141 12.42 -4.25 -2.40
C SER A 141 12.57 -4.27 -0.88
N PHE A 142 11.58 -3.83 -0.14
CA PHE A 142 11.66 -3.79 1.32
C PHE A 142 11.48 -5.19 1.96
N VAL A 143 10.76 -6.11 1.31
CA VAL A 143 10.67 -7.50 1.78
C VAL A 143 12.01 -8.21 1.64
N LEU A 144 12.72 -8.01 0.54
CA LEU A 144 14.09 -8.52 0.38
C LEU A 144 15.04 -7.93 1.42
N MET A 145 14.91 -6.63 1.73
CA MET A 145 15.69 -6.00 2.81
C MET A 145 15.35 -6.60 4.19
N ALA A 146 14.07 -6.88 4.46
CA ALA A 146 13.65 -7.51 5.70
C ALA A 146 14.26 -8.91 5.86
N CYS A 147 14.24 -9.70 4.79
CA CYS A 147 14.86 -11.02 4.76
C CYS A 147 16.38 -10.96 4.94
N HIS A 148 17.04 -9.99 4.31
CA HIS A 148 18.50 -9.81 4.46
C HIS A 148 18.88 -9.41 5.89
N ASN A 149 18.09 -8.57 6.53
CA ASN A 149 18.34 -8.09 7.89
C ASN A 149 18.08 -9.18 8.96
N ASN A 150 17.16 -10.09 8.68
CA ASN A 150 16.80 -11.19 9.58
C ASN A 150 16.29 -12.39 8.76
N ASP A 151 17.16 -13.35 8.54
CA ASP A 151 16.88 -14.59 7.78
C ASP A 151 16.06 -15.63 8.57
N GLU A 152 15.80 -15.35 9.85
CA GLU A 152 15.02 -16.25 10.70
C GLU A 152 13.51 -16.03 10.61
N ILE A 153 13.04 -14.91 10.05
CA ILE A 153 11.59 -14.59 10.02
C ILE A 153 10.90 -15.07 8.73
N ILE A 154 11.64 -15.22 7.64
CA ILE A 154 11.09 -15.63 6.34
C ILE A 154 11.72 -16.96 5.93
N ASP A 155 10.86 -17.92 5.54
CA ASP A 155 11.29 -19.23 5.05
C ASP A 155 11.49 -19.23 3.53
N ARG A 156 10.48 -18.78 2.79
CA ARG A 156 10.53 -18.68 1.33
C ARG A 156 9.92 -17.36 0.87
N ILE A 157 10.44 -16.80 -0.21
CA ILE A 157 9.90 -15.59 -0.83
C ILE A 157 9.50 -15.88 -2.27
N LEU A 158 8.27 -15.50 -2.63
CA LEU A 158 7.82 -15.43 -4.00
C LEU A 158 7.64 -13.97 -4.41
N LEU A 159 8.47 -13.52 -5.34
CA LEU A 159 8.41 -12.16 -5.89
C LEU A 159 7.55 -12.16 -7.16
N ILE A 160 6.54 -11.32 -7.21
CA ILE A 160 5.68 -11.14 -8.36
C ILE A 160 5.94 -9.75 -8.96
N ASN A 161 6.38 -9.72 -10.21
CA ASN A 161 6.66 -8.48 -10.94
C ASN A 161 7.55 -7.48 -10.16
N PRO A 162 8.75 -7.91 -9.69
CA PRO A 162 9.63 -7.02 -8.95
C PRO A 162 10.11 -5.86 -9.83
N PRO A 163 10.39 -4.67 -9.25
CA PRO A 163 10.94 -3.55 -10.00
C PRO A 163 12.34 -3.90 -10.54
N SER A 164 12.70 -3.29 -11.69
CA SER A 164 14.03 -3.50 -12.26
C SER A 164 15.13 -2.89 -11.38
N ILE A 165 16.35 -3.44 -11.43
CA ILE A 165 17.52 -2.93 -10.68
C ILE A 165 17.77 -1.46 -11.03
N SER A 166 17.56 -1.05 -12.28
CA SER A 166 17.71 0.35 -12.72
C SER A 166 16.73 1.30 -12.03
N SER A 167 15.49 0.88 -11.79
CA SER A 167 14.49 1.69 -11.09
C SER A 167 14.79 1.81 -9.59
N ILE A 168 15.37 0.78 -8.99
CA ILE A 168 15.82 0.80 -7.58
C ILE A 168 17.02 1.76 -7.42
N SER A 169 17.98 1.73 -8.34
CA SER A 169 19.18 2.59 -8.31
C SER A 169 18.83 4.09 -8.32
N VAL A 170 17.83 4.51 -9.07
CA VAL A 170 17.39 5.92 -9.11
C VAL A 170 16.79 6.38 -7.76
N SER A 171 16.15 5.49 -7.03
CA SER A 171 15.58 5.82 -5.71
C SER A 171 16.65 6.04 -4.64
N TYR A 172 17.83 5.43 -4.77
CA TYR A 172 18.93 5.56 -3.80
C TYR A 172 19.86 6.77 -4.06
N THR A 173 19.93 7.29 -5.29
CA THR A 173 20.79 8.44 -5.61
C THR A 173 20.32 9.75 -4.98
N HIS A 174 19.09 9.82 -4.50
CA HIS A 174 18.60 10.98 -3.74
C HIS A 174 18.89 10.91 -2.23
N LEU A 175 19.49 9.84 -1.73
CA LEU A 175 19.81 9.62 -0.30
C LEU A 175 21.31 9.78 0.03
N THR A 176 22.16 10.07 -0.94
CA THR A 176 23.53 10.47 -0.63
C THR A 176 23.54 11.92 -0.21
N LEU A 177 23.61 12.15 1.10
CA LEU A 177 24.01 13.44 1.65
C LEU A 177 25.34 13.85 1.03
N PRO A 178 25.52 15.12 0.63
CA PRO A 178 26.84 15.59 0.22
C PRO A 178 27.77 15.43 1.41
N THR A 179 28.76 14.55 1.27
CA THR A 179 29.90 14.54 2.16
C THR A 179 30.58 15.88 2.00
N SER A 180 30.40 16.76 2.99
CA SER A 180 31.22 17.96 3.10
C SER A 180 32.66 17.51 3.29
N ASP A 181 33.48 17.84 2.33
CA ASP A 181 34.93 17.72 2.43
C ASP A 181 35.42 18.44 3.69
N LEU A 182 36.08 17.70 4.52
CA LEU A 182 37.01 18.25 5.52
C LEU A 182 38.41 17.97 5.04
#